data_7a51fc7618fe0af2f06cbe2d35a323a6
#
_entry.id   7a51fc7618fe0af2f06cbe2d35a323a6
#
_cell.length_a   1.000
_cell.length_b   1.000
_cell.length_c   1.000
_cell.angle_alpha   90.00
_cell.angle_beta   90.00
_cell.angle_gamma   90.00
#
_symmetry.space_group_name_H-M   'P 1'
#
loop_
_entity.id
_entity.type
_entity.pdbx_description
1 polymer ?
#
loop_
_entity_poly.entity_id
_entity_poly.type
_entity_poly.pdbx_seq_one_letter_code
_entity_poly.pdbx_strand_id
1 'polypeptide(L)'
;MLGFVSGKVVSLYEGTAVVENNGFGFELAVSSNTLDSLKTGADVKLFTYLQLREDGLTLFGFATVEEKEMFLKLISVSGIGPKVALSVLSGLKMSDLSSAIVTGDIALLTSVKGLGKKTAERIVLELKDKVDVSREAFVNVSPAAKGSLLSSEANEAVSVLVSLGLSRQDAAARIKNASENGAETTEELLSYALKNS
;
A
#
# COMPACT_ATOMS: atom_id res chain seq x y z
N MET A 1 4.77 9.31 -18.47
CA MET A 1 3.94 8.46 -17.59
C MET A 1 3.20 9.37 -16.61
N LEU A 2 1.91 9.19 -16.39
CA LEU A 2 1.12 10.01 -15.45
C LEU A 2 1.26 9.42 -14.05
N GLY A 3 1.92 10.13 -13.13
CA GLY A 3 2.25 9.64 -11.78
C GLY A 3 1.11 9.81 -10.77
N PHE A 4 0.42 10.94 -10.86
CA PHE A 4 -0.75 11.29 -10.05
C PHE A 4 -1.60 12.35 -10.78
N VAL A 5 -2.84 12.49 -10.34
CA VAL A 5 -3.74 13.61 -10.64
C VAL A 5 -4.10 14.28 -9.32
N SER A 6 -3.97 15.61 -9.26
CA SER A 6 -4.40 16.40 -8.10
C SER A 6 -5.38 17.46 -8.57
N GLY A 7 -6.50 17.61 -7.90
CA GLY A 7 -7.55 18.57 -8.28
C GLY A 7 -8.82 18.34 -7.48
N LYS A 8 -9.92 18.89 -7.97
CA LYS A 8 -11.23 18.82 -7.32
C LYS A 8 -12.06 17.64 -7.84
N VAL A 9 -12.62 16.85 -6.94
CA VAL A 9 -13.57 15.80 -7.30
C VAL A 9 -14.86 16.43 -7.81
N VAL A 10 -15.19 16.25 -9.08
CA VAL A 10 -16.40 16.81 -9.70
C VAL A 10 -17.55 15.81 -9.75
N SER A 11 -17.27 14.52 -9.90
CA SER A 11 -18.30 13.48 -9.84
C SER A 11 -17.71 12.14 -9.36
N LEU A 12 -18.60 11.35 -8.75
CA LEU A 12 -18.34 9.98 -8.31
C LEU A 12 -19.49 9.11 -8.82
N TYR A 13 -19.20 8.03 -9.52
CA TYR A 13 -20.16 7.06 -9.98
C TYR A 13 -19.50 5.69 -10.09
N GLU A 14 -20.26 4.67 -10.19
CA GLU A 14 -19.92 3.25 -10.13
C GLU A 14 -18.46 2.89 -10.47
N GLY A 15 -17.59 2.87 -9.44
CA GLY A 15 -16.15 2.54 -9.59
C GLY A 15 -15.31 3.61 -10.29
N THR A 16 -15.84 4.82 -10.46
CA THR A 16 -15.17 5.90 -11.19
C THR A 16 -15.20 7.21 -10.41
N ALA A 17 -14.07 7.90 -10.38
CA ALA A 17 -13.94 9.26 -9.89
C ALA A 17 -13.51 10.19 -11.03
N VAL A 18 -14.17 11.34 -11.16
CA VAL A 18 -13.73 12.40 -12.08
C VAL A 18 -13.09 13.52 -11.28
N VAL A 19 -11.83 13.80 -11.58
CA VAL A 19 -11.04 14.86 -10.93
C VAL A 19 -10.74 15.95 -11.96
N GLU A 20 -11.18 17.16 -11.67
CA GLU A 20 -10.91 18.34 -12.47
C GLU A 20 -9.59 18.97 -12.04
N ASN A 21 -8.75 19.28 -13.02
CA ASN A 21 -7.52 20.05 -12.85
C ASN A 21 -7.36 21.02 -14.01
N ASN A 22 -7.38 22.32 -13.74
CA ASN A 22 -7.17 23.40 -14.72
C ASN A 22 -8.03 23.26 -15.98
N GLY A 23 -9.30 22.91 -15.83
CA GLY A 23 -10.26 22.76 -16.94
C GLY A 23 -10.26 21.40 -17.63
N PHE A 24 -9.41 20.47 -17.19
CA PHE A 24 -9.39 19.08 -17.67
C PHE A 24 -10.07 18.17 -16.67
N GLY A 25 -11.03 17.35 -17.12
CA GLY A 25 -11.64 16.28 -16.32
C GLY A 25 -10.93 14.97 -16.57
N PHE A 26 -10.31 14.43 -15.53
CA PHE A 26 -9.67 13.11 -15.56
C PHE A 26 -10.65 12.07 -14.98
N GLU A 27 -11.03 11.11 -15.78
CA GLU A 27 -11.85 9.97 -15.38
C GLU A 27 -10.93 8.83 -14.93
N LEU A 28 -11.03 8.45 -13.65
CA LEU A 28 -10.20 7.43 -13.03
C LEU A 28 -11.05 6.26 -12.56
N ALA A 29 -10.72 5.06 -13.00
CA ALA A 29 -11.24 3.83 -12.42
C ALA A 29 -10.61 3.62 -11.03
N VAL A 30 -11.41 3.50 -10.00
CA VAL A 30 -10.97 3.41 -8.60
C VAL A 30 -11.57 2.20 -7.90
N SER A 31 -10.93 1.72 -6.83
CA SER A 31 -11.52 0.71 -5.94
C SER A 31 -12.70 1.29 -5.15
N SER A 32 -13.60 0.44 -4.66
CA SER A 32 -14.67 0.88 -3.76
C SER A 32 -14.10 1.53 -2.50
N ASN A 33 -13.00 1.00 -1.95
CA ASN A 33 -12.34 1.57 -0.78
C ASN A 33 -11.83 3.00 -1.05
N THR A 34 -11.23 3.24 -2.22
CA THR A 34 -10.84 4.60 -2.65
C THR A 34 -12.09 5.46 -2.88
N LEU A 35 -13.10 4.95 -3.59
CA LEU A 35 -14.33 5.70 -3.90
C LEU A 35 -15.01 6.19 -2.61
N ASP A 36 -15.14 5.34 -1.60
CA ASP A 36 -15.77 5.65 -0.30
C ASP A 36 -14.99 6.71 0.49
N SER A 37 -13.70 6.86 0.23
CA SER A 37 -12.86 7.89 0.86
C SER A 37 -13.01 9.27 0.22
N LEU A 38 -13.59 9.35 -0.98
CA LEU A 38 -13.70 10.58 -1.75
C LEU A 38 -15.04 11.30 -1.46
N LYS A 39 -15.03 12.63 -1.64
CA LYS A 39 -16.23 13.47 -1.54
C LYS A 39 -16.26 14.45 -2.71
N THR A 40 -17.41 14.55 -3.38
CA THR A 40 -17.61 15.56 -4.43
C THR A 40 -17.37 16.96 -3.89
N GLY A 41 -16.64 17.77 -4.63
CA GLY A 41 -16.25 19.12 -4.27
C GLY A 41 -14.98 19.24 -3.43
N ALA A 42 -14.43 18.14 -2.91
CA ALA A 42 -13.18 18.12 -2.16
C ALA A 42 -11.96 18.12 -3.08
N ASP A 43 -10.88 18.72 -2.62
CA ASP A 43 -9.58 18.59 -3.26
C ASP A 43 -8.95 17.24 -2.92
N VAL A 44 -8.38 16.59 -3.93
CA VAL A 44 -7.80 15.25 -3.82
C VAL A 44 -6.50 15.14 -4.59
N LYS A 45 -5.67 14.21 -4.18
CA LYS A 45 -4.53 13.70 -4.96
C LYS A 45 -4.67 12.20 -5.08
N LEU A 46 -4.85 11.70 -6.30
CA LEU A 46 -4.89 10.27 -6.60
C LEU A 46 -3.62 9.87 -7.35
N PHE A 47 -2.97 8.84 -6.86
CA PHE A 47 -1.87 8.19 -7.59
C PHE A 47 -2.43 7.42 -8.77
N THR A 48 -1.72 7.37 -9.90
CA THR A 48 -2.29 6.85 -11.13
C THR A 48 -1.46 5.76 -11.75
N TYR A 49 -2.17 4.86 -12.43
CA TYR A 49 -1.61 3.90 -13.38
C TYR A 49 -2.36 4.05 -14.71
N LEU A 50 -1.63 4.35 -15.77
CA LEU A 50 -2.18 4.48 -17.12
C LEU A 50 -1.99 3.17 -17.87
N GLN A 51 -3.09 2.55 -18.27
CA GLN A 51 -3.10 1.40 -19.15
C GLN A 51 -3.41 1.85 -20.58
N LEU A 52 -2.51 1.51 -21.50
CA LEU A 52 -2.71 1.65 -22.94
C LEU A 52 -3.07 0.28 -23.52
N ARG A 53 -4.15 0.23 -24.28
CA ARG A 53 -4.57 -0.94 -25.07
C ARG A 53 -4.89 -0.50 -26.51
N GLU A 54 -5.08 -1.46 -27.38
CA GLU A 54 -5.50 -1.18 -28.76
C GLU A 54 -6.87 -0.50 -28.84
N ASP A 55 -7.77 -0.79 -27.91
CA ASP A 55 -9.13 -0.26 -27.80
C ASP A 55 -9.23 1.04 -26.99
N GLY A 56 -8.14 1.55 -26.43
CA GLY A 56 -8.14 2.84 -25.74
C GLY A 56 -7.20 2.97 -24.54
N LEU A 57 -7.39 4.08 -23.84
CA LEU A 57 -6.66 4.44 -22.63
C LEU A 57 -7.58 4.25 -21.41
N THR A 58 -7.06 3.63 -20.37
CA THR A 58 -7.76 3.57 -19.07
C THR A 58 -6.82 4.13 -18.01
N LEU A 59 -7.31 5.09 -17.24
CA LEU A 59 -6.59 5.65 -16.11
C LEU A 59 -7.16 5.06 -14.82
N PHE A 60 -6.31 4.41 -14.02
CA PHE A 60 -6.63 3.89 -12.70
C PHE A 60 -6.15 4.88 -11.65
N GLY A 61 -6.94 5.06 -10.59
CA GLY A 61 -6.65 5.97 -9.49
C GLY A 61 -6.61 5.26 -8.13
N PHE A 62 -5.70 5.68 -7.27
CA PHE A 62 -5.47 5.10 -5.95
C PHE A 62 -5.33 6.21 -4.92
N ALA A 63 -5.95 6.05 -3.75
CA ALA A 63 -5.87 7.04 -2.68
C ALA A 63 -4.47 7.11 -2.07
N THR A 64 -3.75 5.98 -2.03
CA THR A 64 -2.43 5.88 -1.42
C THR A 64 -1.40 5.24 -2.36
N VAL A 65 -0.12 5.44 -2.05
CA VAL A 65 0.98 4.80 -2.78
C VAL A 65 0.95 3.28 -2.58
N GLU A 66 0.63 2.85 -1.37
CA GLU A 66 0.56 1.44 -0.99
C GLU A 66 -0.53 0.71 -1.79
N GLU A 67 -1.70 1.32 -1.95
CA GLU A 67 -2.78 0.77 -2.78
C GLU A 67 -2.32 0.60 -4.23
N LYS A 68 -1.63 1.61 -4.78
CA LYS A 68 -1.04 1.53 -6.13
C LYS A 68 0.03 0.43 -6.22
N GLU A 69 0.91 0.31 -5.24
CA GLU A 69 1.94 -0.74 -5.20
C GLU A 69 1.31 -2.14 -5.16
N MET A 70 0.28 -2.34 -4.34
CA MET A 70 -0.46 -3.59 -4.27
C MET A 70 -1.15 -3.90 -5.62
N PHE A 71 -1.78 -2.90 -6.24
CA PHE A 71 -2.34 -3.06 -7.58
C PHE A 71 -1.28 -3.53 -8.59
N LEU A 72 -0.09 -2.93 -8.59
CA LEU A 72 1.01 -3.28 -9.49
C LEU A 72 1.50 -4.72 -9.23
N LYS A 73 1.60 -5.13 -7.97
CA LYS A 73 1.91 -6.51 -7.60
C LYS A 73 0.84 -7.48 -8.10
N LEU A 74 -0.43 -7.17 -7.89
CA LEU A 74 -1.54 -8.01 -8.36
C LEU A 74 -1.53 -8.20 -9.88
N ILE A 75 -1.37 -7.13 -10.66
CA ILE A 75 -1.35 -7.23 -12.13
C ILE A 75 -0.07 -7.90 -12.68
N SER A 76 0.97 -8.06 -11.86
CA SER A 76 2.16 -8.84 -12.23
C SER A 76 1.91 -10.34 -12.16
N VAL A 77 0.86 -10.79 -11.47
CA VAL A 77 0.48 -12.21 -11.36
C VAL A 77 -0.20 -12.66 -12.64
N SER A 78 0.26 -13.77 -13.21
CA SER A 78 -0.33 -14.33 -14.44
C SER A 78 -1.82 -14.65 -14.27
N GLY A 79 -2.64 -14.09 -15.15
CA GLY A 79 -4.11 -14.26 -15.14
C GLY A 79 -4.85 -13.19 -14.35
N ILE A 80 -4.16 -12.19 -13.80
CA ILE A 80 -4.79 -11.05 -13.16
C ILE A 80 -4.62 -9.79 -14.02
N GLY A 81 -5.74 -9.35 -14.58
CA GLY A 81 -5.80 -8.05 -15.27
C GLY A 81 -6.19 -6.92 -14.32
N PRO A 82 -6.05 -5.65 -14.75
CA PRO A 82 -6.37 -4.48 -13.94
C PRO A 82 -7.78 -4.47 -13.35
N LYS A 83 -8.79 -4.96 -14.08
CA LYS A 83 -10.17 -5.05 -13.56
C LYS A 83 -10.28 -6.04 -12.39
N VAL A 84 -9.59 -7.19 -12.46
CA VAL A 84 -9.58 -8.18 -11.37
C VAL A 84 -8.80 -7.62 -10.17
N ALA A 85 -7.64 -7.00 -10.41
CA ALA A 85 -6.86 -6.36 -9.34
C ALA A 85 -7.68 -5.29 -8.61
N LEU A 86 -8.41 -4.45 -9.35
CA LEU A 86 -9.30 -3.44 -8.77
C LEU A 86 -10.45 -4.07 -7.96
N SER A 87 -11.01 -5.20 -8.43
CA SER A 87 -12.02 -5.96 -7.67
C SER A 87 -11.46 -6.52 -6.37
N VAL A 88 -10.21 -6.99 -6.37
CA VAL A 88 -9.52 -7.45 -5.13
C VAL A 88 -9.36 -6.30 -4.15
N LEU A 89 -8.87 -5.16 -4.60
CA LEU A 89 -8.72 -3.94 -3.77
C LEU A 89 -10.05 -3.35 -3.29
N SER A 90 -11.15 -3.64 -4.00
CA SER A 90 -12.51 -3.23 -3.59
C SER A 90 -13.11 -4.19 -2.57
N GLY A 91 -12.79 -5.48 -2.66
CA GLY A 91 -13.41 -6.53 -1.82
C GLY A 91 -12.73 -6.74 -0.48
N LEU A 92 -11.48 -6.33 -0.33
CA LEU A 92 -10.69 -6.51 0.90
C LEU A 92 -10.02 -5.20 1.30
N LYS A 93 -9.91 -4.98 2.61
CA LYS A 93 -9.03 -3.92 3.13
C LYS A 93 -7.57 -4.31 2.88
N MET A 94 -6.69 -3.32 2.78
CA MET A 94 -5.26 -3.55 2.52
C MET A 94 -4.63 -4.49 3.56
N SER A 95 -4.94 -4.29 4.86
CA SER A 95 -4.46 -5.15 5.95
C SER A 95 -4.86 -6.62 5.79
N ASP A 96 -6.13 -6.84 5.41
CA ASP A 96 -6.70 -8.18 5.27
C ASP A 96 -6.14 -8.88 4.03
N LEU A 97 -5.98 -8.11 2.93
CA LEU A 97 -5.38 -8.60 1.70
C LEU A 97 -3.92 -9.01 1.91
N SER A 98 -3.12 -8.17 2.54
CA SER A 98 -1.71 -8.45 2.82
C SER A 98 -1.56 -9.63 3.76
N SER A 99 -2.37 -9.70 4.82
CA SER A 99 -2.42 -10.83 5.74
C SER A 99 -2.78 -12.13 5.00
N ALA A 100 -3.84 -12.12 4.19
CA ALA A 100 -4.28 -13.29 3.42
C ALA A 100 -3.19 -13.81 2.47
N ILE A 101 -2.45 -12.92 1.81
CA ILE A 101 -1.34 -13.32 0.93
C ILE A 101 -0.21 -13.98 1.75
N VAL A 102 0.20 -13.39 2.86
CA VAL A 102 1.33 -13.88 3.67
C VAL A 102 0.97 -15.18 4.39
N THR A 103 -0.24 -15.30 4.92
CA THR A 103 -0.71 -16.52 5.61
C THR A 103 -1.19 -17.61 4.66
N GLY A 104 -1.43 -17.28 3.39
CA GLY A 104 -1.96 -18.21 2.40
C GLY A 104 -3.45 -18.50 2.57
N ASP A 105 -4.23 -17.53 3.03
CA ASP A 105 -5.68 -17.67 3.20
C ASP A 105 -6.41 -17.59 1.85
N ILE A 106 -6.43 -18.74 1.16
CA ILE A 106 -7.11 -18.89 -0.13
C ILE A 106 -8.62 -18.66 -0.01
N ALA A 107 -9.22 -19.02 1.14
CA ALA A 107 -10.65 -18.87 1.36
C ALA A 107 -11.06 -17.40 1.37
N LEU A 108 -10.32 -16.56 2.09
CA LEU A 108 -10.55 -15.12 2.12
C LEU A 108 -10.33 -14.50 0.73
N LEU A 109 -9.26 -14.85 0.02
CA LEU A 109 -9.01 -14.34 -1.32
C LEU A 109 -10.15 -14.71 -2.29
N THR A 110 -10.64 -15.95 -2.26
CA THR A 110 -11.72 -16.41 -3.15
C THR A 110 -13.08 -15.84 -2.80
N SER A 111 -13.27 -15.21 -1.67
CA SER A 111 -14.50 -14.46 -1.34
C SER A 111 -14.69 -13.24 -2.24
N VAL A 112 -13.62 -12.75 -2.86
CA VAL A 112 -13.68 -11.62 -3.79
C VAL A 112 -14.29 -12.05 -5.12
N LYS A 113 -15.31 -11.32 -5.55
CA LYS A 113 -16.01 -11.58 -6.83
C LYS A 113 -15.02 -11.53 -8.01
N GLY A 114 -14.99 -12.60 -8.79
CA GLY A 114 -14.13 -12.70 -9.98
C GLY A 114 -12.73 -13.30 -9.70
N LEU A 115 -12.42 -13.66 -8.44
CA LEU A 115 -11.18 -14.33 -8.09
C LEU A 115 -11.41 -15.82 -7.84
N GLY A 116 -11.03 -16.66 -8.81
CA GLY A 116 -11.11 -18.11 -8.69
C GLY A 116 -9.99 -18.72 -7.86
N LYS A 117 -10.19 -19.94 -7.35
CA LYS A 117 -9.22 -20.67 -6.50
C LYS A 117 -7.81 -20.74 -7.11
N LYS A 118 -7.69 -21.11 -8.39
CA LYS A 118 -6.38 -21.17 -9.08
C LYS A 118 -5.65 -19.83 -9.12
N THR A 119 -6.39 -18.73 -9.27
CA THR A 119 -5.82 -17.38 -9.31
C THR A 119 -5.41 -16.93 -7.90
N ALA A 120 -6.22 -17.27 -6.88
CA ALA A 120 -5.87 -17.00 -5.48
C ALA A 120 -4.61 -17.77 -5.05
N GLU A 121 -4.48 -19.04 -5.42
CA GLU A 121 -3.27 -19.85 -5.19
C GLU A 121 -2.03 -19.21 -5.84
N ARG A 122 -2.16 -18.67 -7.07
CA ARG A 122 -1.08 -17.95 -7.75
C ARG A 122 -0.71 -16.65 -7.05
N ILE A 123 -1.69 -15.87 -6.60
CA ILE A 123 -1.44 -14.65 -5.81
C ILE A 123 -0.54 -14.97 -4.62
N VAL A 124 -0.91 -15.98 -3.84
CA VAL A 124 -0.11 -16.40 -2.69
C VAL A 124 1.28 -16.85 -3.12
N LEU A 125 1.38 -17.73 -4.10
CA LEU A 125 2.67 -18.25 -4.54
C LEU A 125 3.63 -17.16 -5.04
N GLU A 126 3.13 -16.21 -5.82
CA GLU A 126 3.96 -15.20 -6.48
C GLU A 126 4.21 -13.95 -5.63
N LEU A 127 3.32 -13.65 -4.65
CA LEU A 127 3.37 -12.41 -3.87
C LEU A 127 3.72 -12.60 -2.40
N LYS A 128 3.70 -13.80 -1.85
CA LYS A 128 3.95 -14.05 -0.42
C LYS A 128 5.24 -13.39 0.10
N ASP A 129 6.34 -13.49 -0.67
CA ASP A 129 7.64 -12.94 -0.31
C ASP A 129 7.83 -11.46 -0.74
N LYS A 130 6.84 -10.91 -1.47
CA LYS A 130 6.87 -9.54 -1.99
C LYS A 130 5.94 -8.58 -1.23
N VAL A 131 5.10 -9.11 -0.34
CA VAL A 131 4.16 -8.34 0.48
C VAL A 131 4.70 -8.25 1.89
N ASP A 132 4.96 -7.02 2.35
CA ASP A 132 5.46 -6.75 3.70
C ASP A 132 4.30 -6.27 4.58
N VAL A 133 3.81 -7.15 5.45
CA VAL A 133 2.71 -6.84 6.40
C VAL A 133 3.10 -5.73 7.38
N SER A 134 4.42 -5.57 7.61
CA SER A 134 4.92 -4.58 8.56
C SER A 134 4.77 -3.12 8.08
N ARG A 135 4.76 -2.88 6.76
CA ARG A 135 4.61 -1.52 6.20
C ARG A 135 3.18 -0.98 6.34
N GLU A 136 2.18 -1.84 6.27
CA GLU A 136 0.77 -1.41 6.27
C GLU A 136 0.23 -1.13 7.69
N ALA A 137 0.79 -1.78 8.71
CA ALA A 137 0.42 -1.53 10.10
C ALA A 137 0.83 -0.11 10.58
N PHE A 138 1.80 0.52 9.92
CA PHE A 138 2.32 1.85 10.31
C PHE A 138 1.64 3.03 9.62
N VAL A 139 0.88 2.84 8.54
CA VAL A 139 0.29 3.96 7.76
C VAL A 139 -1.11 4.35 8.25
N ASN A 140 -1.79 3.49 9.03
CA ASN A 140 -3.14 3.76 9.57
C ASN A 140 -3.16 4.49 10.92
N VAL A 141 -2.11 5.25 11.26
CA VAL A 141 -2.16 6.10 12.45
C VAL A 141 -2.61 7.49 12.06
N SER A 142 -3.92 7.70 12.15
CA SER A 142 -4.52 9.04 12.30
C SER A 142 -3.82 9.78 13.48
N PRO A 143 -3.66 11.11 13.46
CA PRO A 143 -2.85 11.85 14.46
C PRO A 143 -3.36 11.81 15.91
N ALA A 144 -4.23 10.90 16.27
CA ALA A 144 -4.93 10.89 17.56
C ALA A 144 -4.59 9.74 18.52
N ALA A 145 -3.62 8.87 18.21
CA ALA A 145 -3.21 7.79 19.15
C ALA A 145 -1.75 7.97 19.58
N LYS A 146 -1.51 8.76 20.63
CA LYS A 146 -0.28 8.77 21.41
C LYS A 146 -0.18 7.46 22.19
N GLY A 147 0.63 6.52 21.74
CA GLY A 147 0.93 5.29 22.48
C GLY A 147 1.91 4.42 21.71
N SER A 148 3.21 4.49 22.06
CA SER A 148 4.28 3.57 21.63
C SER A 148 4.55 3.48 20.13
N LEU A 149 5.01 4.58 19.53
CA LEU A 149 5.62 4.61 18.21
C LEU A 149 7.12 4.86 18.38
N LEU A 150 7.94 4.02 17.75
CA LEU A 150 9.34 4.36 17.51
C LEU A 150 9.37 5.75 16.86
N SER A 151 10.25 6.61 17.34
CA SER A 151 10.41 7.96 16.78
C SER A 151 10.77 7.91 15.30
N SER A 152 10.66 9.04 14.60
CA SER A 152 11.10 9.15 13.18
C SER A 152 12.54 8.66 13.02
N GLU A 153 13.39 9.01 13.99
CA GLU A 153 14.80 8.64 14.10
C GLU A 153 14.99 7.14 14.24
N ALA A 154 14.14 6.47 15.05
CA ALA A 154 14.20 5.03 15.24
C ALA A 154 13.81 4.25 13.97
N ASN A 155 12.82 4.73 13.21
CA ASN A 155 12.44 4.12 11.94
C ASN A 155 13.53 4.25 10.88
N GLU A 156 14.21 5.41 10.84
CA GLU A 156 15.34 5.64 9.96
C GLU A 156 16.50 4.71 10.32
N ALA A 157 16.83 4.60 11.61
CA ALA A 157 17.86 3.70 12.11
C ALA A 157 17.59 2.22 11.78
N VAL A 158 16.33 1.75 11.90
CA VAL A 158 15.93 0.40 11.46
C VAL A 158 16.19 0.21 9.97
N SER A 159 15.85 1.20 9.15
CA SER A 159 16.04 1.11 7.69
C SER A 159 17.51 0.99 7.32
N VAL A 160 18.40 1.71 8.01
CA VAL A 160 19.86 1.61 7.81
C VAL A 160 20.38 0.22 8.20
N LEU A 161 19.98 -0.32 9.35
CA LEU A 161 20.41 -1.67 9.77
C LEU A 161 19.93 -2.76 8.80
N VAL A 162 18.73 -2.64 8.24
CA VAL A 162 18.24 -3.54 7.20
C VAL A 162 19.08 -3.43 5.94
N SER A 163 19.48 -2.23 5.52
CA SER A 163 20.37 -2.04 4.36
C SER A 163 21.75 -2.63 4.58
N LEU A 164 22.19 -2.78 5.83
CA LEU A 164 23.43 -3.45 6.22
C LEU A 164 23.31 -4.99 6.33
N GLY A 165 22.12 -5.53 6.00
CA GLY A 165 21.89 -6.98 5.90
C GLY A 165 21.26 -7.63 7.13
N LEU A 166 20.84 -6.88 8.16
CA LEU A 166 20.08 -7.43 9.27
C LEU A 166 18.63 -7.73 8.85
N SER A 167 18.03 -8.76 9.47
CA SER A 167 16.58 -8.93 9.33
C SER A 167 15.86 -7.73 9.97
N ARG A 168 14.70 -7.35 9.40
CA ARG A 168 13.93 -6.22 9.94
C ARG A 168 13.53 -6.44 11.40
N GLN A 169 13.29 -7.69 11.77
CA GLN A 169 12.93 -8.09 13.13
C GLN A 169 14.08 -7.88 14.11
N ASP A 170 15.28 -8.27 13.74
CA ASP A 170 16.49 -8.07 14.53
C ASP A 170 16.86 -6.58 14.61
N ALA A 171 16.77 -5.86 13.50
CA ALA A 171 16.99 -4.43 13.46
C ALA A 171 16.04 -3.67 14.38
N ALA A 172 14.74 -3.97 14.32
CA ALA A 172 13.72 -3.35 15.18
C ALA A 172 13.95 -3.67 16.68
N ALA A 173 14.32 -4.91 17.01
CA ALA A 173 14.62 -5.33 18.38
C ALA A 173 15.84 -4.59 18.95
N ARG A 174 16.91 -4.45 18.15
CA ARG A 174 18.12 -3.72 18.53
C ARG A 174 17.88 -2.22 18.73
N ILE A 175 17.12 -1.59 17.83
CA ILE A 175 16.79 -0.16 17.95
C ILE A 175 15.88 0.10 19.15
N LYS A 176 14.92 -0.78 19.41
CA LYS A 176 14.10 -0.71 20.63
C LYS A 176 14.93 -0.77 21.89
N ASN A 177 15.87 -1.72 21.96
CA ASN A 177 16.81 -1.85 23.09
C ASN A 177 17.67 -0.58 23.24
N ALA A 178 18.19 -0.01 22.12
CA ALA A 178 18.94 1.24 22.13
C ALA A 178 18.12 2.42 22.68
N SER A 179 16.86 2.54 22.27
CA SER A 179 15.95 3.58 22.75
C SER A 179 15.62 3.41 24.24
N GLU A 180 15.43 2.19 24.72
CA GLU A 180 15.20 1.88 26.14
C GLU A 180 16.43 2.21 27.00
N ASN A 181 17.63 2.25 26.40
CA ASN A 181 18.88 2.65 27.06
C ASN A 181 19.26 4.13 26.83
N GLY A 182 18.31 4.95 26.37
CA GLY A 182 18.44 6.41 26.34
C GLY A 182 19.01 6.98 25.05
N ALA A 183 19.14 6.20 23.98
CA ALA A 183 19.52 6.71 22.66
C ALA A 183 18.28 7.37 22.00
N GLU A 184 18.38 8.63 21.60
CA GLU A 184 17.28 9.41 21.04
C GLU A 184 17.48 9.76 19.56
N THR A 185 18.73 9.98 19.13
CA THR A 185 19.05 10.34 17.75
C THR A 185 19.34 9.11 16.87
N THR A 186 19.13 9.23 15.55
CA THR A 186 19.45 8.15 14.59
C THR A 186 20.88 7.64 14.74
N GLU A 187 21.87 8.56 14.97
CA GLU A 187 23.27 8.20 15.14
C GLU A 187 23.54 7.42 16.43
N GLU A 188 22.95 7.85 17.55
CA GLU A 188 23.07 7.16 18.84
C GLU A 188 22.44 5.76 18.80
N LEU A 189 21.24 5.66 18.21
CA LEU A 189 20.52 4.40 18.02
C LEU A 189 21.34 3.41 17.19
N LEU A 190 21.91 3.85 16.08
CA LEU A 190 22.77 3.03 15.22
C LEU A 190 24.06 2.64 15.93
N SER A 191 24.72 3.60 16.59
CA SER A 191 25.96 3.34 17.33
C SER A 191 25.78 2.29 18.42
N TYR A 192 24.68 2.39 19.17
CA TYR A 192 24.33 1.44 20.22
C TYR A 192 24.01 0.05 19.64
N ALA A 193 23.17 0.00 18.60
CA ALA A 193 22.74 -1.24 17.96
C ALA A 193 23.89 -2.03 17.29
N LEU A 194 24.92 -1.33 16.80
CA LEU A 194 26.11 -1.94 16.18
C LEU A 194 27.17 -2.37 17.19
N LYS A 195 27.27 -1.69 18.35
CA LYS A 195 28.25 -2.03 19.41
C LYS A 195 27.83 -3.24 20.24
N ASN A 196 26.54 -3.50 20.34
CA ASN A 196 25.98 -4.56 21.17
C ASN A 196 25.43 -5.71 20.29
N SER A 197 26.19 -6.06 19.26
CA SER A 197 25.90 -7.16 18.33
C SER A 197 26.29 -8.51 18.91
#